data_d6c01840a21d72d22f30dec360c9276d
#
_entry.id   d6c01840a21d72d22f30dec360c9276d
#
_cell.length_a   1.000
_cell.length_b   1.000
_cell.length_c   1.000
_cell.angle_alpha   90.00
_cell.angle_beta   90.00
_cell.angle_gamma   90.00
#
_symmetry.space_group_name_H-M   'P 1'
#
loop_
_entity.id
_entity.type
_entity.pdbx_description
1 polymer ?
#
loop_
_entity_poly.entity_id
_entity_poly.type
_entity_poly.pdbx_seq_one_letter_code
_entity_poly.pdbx_strand_id
1 'polypeptide(L)'
;MNIFNQYEVWFVIGSQHLYGPETLHQVNVHAQQVVNALNTEANLPCKLVLKPLGTRPDEITAICRDASHDEKCAGFIVWLHTFSPAKMWINGLTILTKPLLQFHTQFNAQIPWNSIDMDFMNLNQTAHGGREFGFIGARMRQQHSVVTGHWQDHHAHQRIGAWMRQAISVQDTRHLKVARFGDNMREVAVTDGDKVAAQIKFGFSVNTWAVGDLVQVVNAVSEGEINALVDEYESCYRLTPAARINGDKRQNVLDAARIELGMERFLREGGFHAFTTTFEDLHGLKQLPGLAVQRLMQKGYGFAGEGDWKTAALLRIMKVMSTGLPGGTSFMEDYTYNFETGNDIVLGSHMLEVCPSIATDEKPLLDVQFLGIGGKADPARLIFATKTGPAVNASLIDLGDRFRLLVNCIDAVEMPHALPRLPVANALWKAQPDLPTASEAWILAGGAHHTVFSQSLNLDDMRLFAELHDIEIAVIDNETHLPQFKDALRWNEIYYGFKR
;
A
#
# COMPACT_ATOMS: atom_id res chain seq x y z
N MET A 1 9.76 -10.36 -9.64
CA MET A 1 9.58 -9.41 -10.78
C MET A 1 9.02 -8.14 -10.18
N ASN A 2 9.56 -6.95 -10.52
CA ASN A 2 9.03 -5.68 -9.97
C ASN A 2 7.63 -5.47 -10.57
N ILE A 3 6.60 -5.39 -9.73
CA ILE A 3 5.20 -5.21 -10.13
C ILE A 3 5.00 -3.97 -11.01
N PHE A 4 5.80 -2.93 -10.82
CA PHE A 4 5.69 -1.68 -11.55
C PHE A 4 5.97 -1.83 -13.06
N ASN A 5 6.74 -2.85 -13.46
CA ASN A 5 7.04 -3.10 -14.87
C ASN A 5 5.82 -3.53 -15.71
N GLN A 6 4.71 -3.84 -15.06
CA GLN A 6 3.46 -4.21 -15.74
C GLN A 6 2.60 -2.99 -16.10
N TYR A 7 2.94 -1.82 -15.54
CA TYR A 7 2.13 -0.61 -15.63
C TYR A 7 2.86 0.53 -16.33
N GLU A 8 2.09 1.45 -16.84
CA GLU A 8 2.51 2.75 -17.34
C GLU A 8 1.55 3.85 -16.89
N VAL A 9 2.01 5.09 -16.88
CA VAL A 9 1.16 6.26 -16.62
C VAL A 9 1.09 7.10 -17.87
N TRP A 10 -0.10 7.52 -18.25
CA TRP A 10 -0.31 8.32 -19.46
C TRP A 10 -0.16 9.81 -19.16
N PHE A 11 0.67 10.47 -19.96
CA PHE A 11 0.85 11.93 -19.93
C PHE A 11 0.09 12.56 -21.09
N VAL A 12 -0.88 13.43 -20.78
CA VAL A 12 -1.82 14.00 -21.73
C VAL A 12 -1.75 15.51 -21.68
N ILE A 13 -1.75 16.12 -22.84
CA ILE A 13 -1.72 17.57 -22.99
C ILE A 13 -2.94 18.03 -23.72
N GLY A 14 -3.51 19.15 -23.27
CA GLY A 14 -4.58 19.85 -23.97
C GLY A 14 -4.11 21.14 -24.59
N SER A 15 -4.68 21.47 -25.74
CA SER A 15 -4.55 22.75 -26.41
C SER A 15 -5.83 23.06 -27.20
N GLN A 16 -5.78 23.98 -28.18
CA GLN A 16 -6.89 24.27 -29.09
C GLN A 16 -6.37 24.72 -30.45
N HIS A 17 -7.15 24.48 -31.51
CA HIS A 17 -6.78 24.81 -32.87
C HIS A 17 -6.60 26.32 -33.10
N LEU A 18 -7.17 27.16 -32.25
CA LEU A 18 -7.07 28.64 -32.35
C LEU A 18 -5.62 29.12 -32.41
N TYR A 19 -4.68 28.38 -31.79
CA TYR A 19 -3.26 28.78 -31.76
C TYR A 19 -2.49 28.51 -33.05
N GLY A 20 -3.07 27.78 -34.00
CA GLY A 20 -2.44 27.46 -35.27
C GLY A 20 -1.41 26.28 -35.16
N PRO A 21 -1.00 25.78 -36.36
CA PRO A 21 -0.20 24.55 -36.43
C PRO A 21 1.21 24.69 -35.83
N GLU A 22 1.84 25.86 -35.92
CA GLU A 22 3.19 26.09 -35.38
C GLU A 22 3.20 26.01 -33.86
N THR A 23 2.28 26.70 -33.19
CA THR A 23 2.15 26.63 -31.72
C THR A 23 1.83 25.20 -31.24
N LEU A 24 0.93 24.49 -31.93
CA LEU A 24 0.60 23.10 -31.60
C LEU A 24 1.80 22.17 -31.80
N HIS A 25 2.64 22.43 -32.80
CA HIS A 25 3.90 21.71 -32.98
C HIS A 25 4.86 21.95 -31.80
N GLN A 26 5.05 23.20 -31.38
CA GLN A 26 5.89 23.55 -30.23
C GLN A 26 5.38 22.92 -28.94
N VAL A 27 4.07 22.88 -28.69
CA VAL A 27 3.45 22.18 -27.54
C VAL A 27 3.84 20.72 -27.53
N ASN A 28 3.80 20.03 -28.68
CA ASN A 28 4.21 18.63 -28.76
C ASN A 28 5.71 18.44 -28.48
N VAL A 29 6.56 19.34 -29.03
CA VAL A 29 8.01 19.30 -28.78
C VAL A 29 8.33 19.48 -27.30
N HIS A 30 7.73 20.47 -26.66
CA HIS A 30 7.91 20.73 -25.21
C HIS A 30 7.43 19.53 -24.38
N ALA A 31 6.29 18.95 -24.72
CA ALA A 31 5.77 17.79 -24.03
C ALA A 31 6.69 16.58 -24.13
N GLN A 32 7.23 16.33 -25.31
CA GLN A 32 8.17 15.23 -25.49
C GLN A 32 9.45 15.45 -24.67
N GLN A 33 9.93 16.69 -24.58
CA GLN A 33 11.09 17.03 -23.74
C GLN A 33 10.78 16.80 -22.25
N VAL A 34 9.64 17.26 -21.75
CA VAL A 34 9.20 17.07 -20.37
C VAL A 34 9.09 15.58 -20.02
N VAL A 35 8.39 14.81 -20.88
CA VAL A 35 8.22 13.36 -20.64
C VAL A 35 9.55 12.60 -20.69
N ASN A 36 10.42 12.95 -21.64
CA ASN A 36 11.75 12.33 -21.72
C ASN A 36 12.58 12.63 -20.47
N ALA A 37 12.61 13.90 -20.02
CA ALA A 37 13.34 14.27 -18.80
C ALA A 37 12.78 13.57 -17.55
N LEU A 38 11.46 13.57 -17.38
CA LEU A 38 10.83 12.87 -16.26
C LEU A 38 11.16 11.35 -16.26
N ASN A 39 11.15 10.72 -17.43
CA ASN A 39 11.51 9.29 -17.53
C ASN A 39 12.99 8.99 -17.23
N THR A 40 13.89 9.95 -17.47
CA THR A 40 15.34 9.74 -17.29
C THR A 40 15.89 10.26 -15.97
N GLU A 41 15.30 11.33 -15.43
CA GLU A 41 15.87 12.09 -14.31
C GLU A 41 15.07 11.93 -13.01
N ALA A 42 13.76 11.67 -13.10
CA ALA A 42 12.87 11.68 -11.94
C ALA A 42 12.80 10.35 -11.16
N ASN A 43 13.52 9.31 -11.59
CA ASN A 43 13.47 7.97 -10.96
C ASN A 43 12.03 7.47 -10.73
N LEU A 44 11.19 7.59 -11.76
CA LEU A 44 9.78 7.20 -11.70
C LEU A 44 9.62 5.67 -11.52
N PRO A 45 8.57 5.21 -10.83
CA PRO A 45 8.34 3.79 -10.59
C PRO A 45 8.03 2.98 -11.85
N CYS A 46 7.40 3.62 -12.85
CA CYS A 46 7.09 3.02 -14.15
C CYS A 46 7.21 4.06 -15.26
N LYS A 47 7.05 3.63 -16.51
CA LYS A 47 7.17 4.48 -17.68
C LYS A 47 6.03 5.50 -17.74
N LEU A 48 6.39 6.76 -18.02
CA LEU A 48 5.46 7.81 -18.39
C LEU A 48 5.34 7.85 -19.93
N VAL A 49 4.12 7.72 -20.45
CA VAL A 49 3.84 7.59 -21.89
C VAL A 49 3.09 8.81 -22.39
N LEU A 50 3.73 9.59 -23.27
CA LEU A 50 3.08 10.73 -23.93
C LEU A 50 1.97 10.24 -24.88
N LYS A 51 0.78 10.80 -24.73
CA LYS A 51 -0.37 10.54 -25.62
C LYS A 51 -0.54 11.68 -26.63
N PRO A 52 -1.28 11.48 -27.71
CA PRO A 52 -1.56 12.52 -28.68
C PRO A 52 -2.14 13.78 -28.04
N LEU A 53 -1.81 14.95 -28.59
CA LEU A 53 -2.30 16.23 -28.14
C LEU A 53 -3.83 16.33 -28.35
N GLY A 54 -4.58 16.58 -27.28
CA GLY A 54 -6.03 16.80 -27.34
C GLY A 54 -6.36 18.24 -27.66
N THR A 55 -6.95 18.50 -28.85
CA THR A 55 -7.34 19.83 -29.33
C THR A 55 -8.84 19.98 -29.54
N ARG A 56 -9.59 18.86 -29.43
CA ARG A 56 -11.05 18.80 -29.57
C ARG A 56 -11.68 17.90 -28.51
N PRO A 57 -12.96 18.12 -28.19
CA PRO A 57 -13.66 17.32 -27.17
C PRO A 57 -13.70 15.82 -27.47
N ASP A 58 -13.86 15.43 -28.73
CA ASP A 58 -13.90 14.03 -29.18
C ASP A 58 -12.55 13.33 -29.03
N GLU A 59 -11.44 14.02 -29.35
CA GLU A 59 -10.07 13.50 -29.15
C GLU A 59 -9.78 13.27 -27.69
N ILE A 60 -10.06 14.25 -26.82
CA ILE A 60 -9.87 14.16 -25.37
C ILE A 60 -10.72 13.01 -24.77
N THR A 61 -11.99 12.92 -25.22
CA THR A 61 -12.88 11.84 -24.77
C THR A 61 -12.36 10.47 -25.18
N ALA A 62 -11.83 10.33 -26.40
CA ALA A 62 -11.22 9.09 -26.86
C ALA A 62 -10.01 8.68 -26.00
N ILE A 63 -9.09 9.62 -25.71
CA ILE A 63 -7.92 9.36 -24.86
C ILE A 63 -8.36 8.91 -23.45
N CYS A 64 -9.33 9.58 -22.84
CA CYS A 64 -9.85 9.21 -21.51
C CYS A 64 -10.53 7.83 -21.50
N ARG A 65 -11.31 7.53 -22.54
CA ARG A 65 -11.94 6.22 -22.72
C ARG A 65 -10.87 5.12 -22.86
N ASP A 66 -9.90 5.33 -23.73
CA ASP A 66 -8.85 4.35 -24.01
C ASP A 66 -7.98 4.12 -22.75
N ALA A 67 -7.67 5.18 -21.98
CA ALA A 67 -7.01 5.05 -20.67
C ALA A 67 -7.82 4.19 -19.70
N SER A 68 -9.14 4.38 -19.65
CA SER A 68 -10.03 3.64 -18.75
C SER A 68 -10.07 2.15 -19.05
N HIS A 69 -9.94 1.75 -20.34
CA HIS A 69 -9.96 0.36 -20.78
C HIS A 69 -8.58 -0.30 -20.83
N ASP A 70 -7.50 0.45 -20.83
CA ASP A 70 -6.14 -0.10 -20.88
C ASP A 70 -5.72 -0.58 -19.48
N GLU A 71 -5.54 -1.90 -19.33
CA GLU A 71 -5.11 -2.52 -18.06
C GLU A 71 -3.70 -2.12 -17.64
N LYS A 72 -2.83 -1.72 -18.59
CA LYS A 72 -1.49 -1.24 -18.28
C LYS A 72 -1.48 0.20 -17.80
N CYS A 73 -2.48 1.01 -18.18
CA CYS A 73 -2.60 2.37 -17.74
C CYS A 73 -3.00 2.41 -16.25
N ALA A 74 -2.05 2.75 -15.38
CA ALA A 74 -2.31 2.87 -13.94
C ALA A 74 -2.85 4.24 -13.55
N GLY A 75 -2.55 5.29 -14.32
CA GLY A 75 -2.93 6.65 -13.98
C GLY A 75 -2.81 7.60 -15.16
N PHE A 76 -3.41 8.78 -15.00
CA PHE A 76 -3.54 9.80 -16.01
C PHE A 76 -2.98 11.14 -15.50
N ILE A 77 -1.88 11.62 -16.06
CA ILE A 77 -1.30 12.93 -15.75
C ILE A 77 -1.68 13.91 -16.84
N VAL A 78 -2.26 15.05 -16.46
CA VAL A 78 -2.65 16.10 -17.40
C VAL A 78 -1.80 17.35 -17.20
N TRP A 79 -1.34 17.95 -18.29
CA TRP A 79 -0.66 19.24 -18.34
C TRP A 79 -1.34 20.20 -19.32
N LEU A 80 -1.72 21.38 -18.83
CA LEU A 80 -2.33 22.44 -19.61
C LEU A 80 -1.24 23.48 -19.94
N HIS A 81 -0.40 23.18 -20.94
CA HIS A 81 0.72 24.04 -21.32
C HIS A 81 0.25 25.35 -21.95
N THR A 82 -0.69 25.26 -22.90
CA THR A 82 -1.47 26.38 -23.43
C THR A 82 -2.85 26.41 -22.78
N PHE A 83 -3.68 27.37 -23.13
CA PHE A 83 -5.07 27.35 -22.73
C PHE A 83 -5.85 26.28 -23.54
N SER A 84 -6.24 25.24 -22.85
CA SER A 84 -7.18 24.24 -23.34
C SER A 84 -8.53 24.48 -22.65
N PRO A 85 -9.57 24.90 -23.37
CA PRO A 85 -10.86 25.20 -22.74
C PRO A 85 -11.41 24.02 -21.97
N ALA A 86 -11.67 24.18 -20.68
CA ALA A 86 -11.98 23.06 -19.79
C ALA A 86 -13.30 22.37 -20.13
N LYS A 87 -14.23 23.05 -20.81
CA LYS A 87 -15.45 22.39 -21.33
C LYS A 87 -15.15 21.22 -22.26
N MET A 88 -14.03 21.24 -22.97
CA MET A 88 -13.64 20.13 -23.85
C MET A 88 -13.32 18.85 -23.10
N TRP A 89 -12.99 18.93 -21.80
CA TRP A 89 -12.61 17.82 -20.95
C TRP A 89 -13.79 17.14 -20.26
N ILE A 90 -14.97 17.77 -20.16
CA ILE A 90 -16.10 17.30 -19.35
C ILE A 90 -16.48 15.86 -19.70
N ASN A 91 -16.71 15.55 -20.99
CA ASN A 91 -17.11 14.20 -21.39
C ASN A 91 -16.03 13.16 -21.10
N GLY A 92 -14.77 13.51 -21.35
CA GLY A 92 -13.62 12.62 -21.05
C GLY A 92 -13.49 12.35 -19.56
N LEU A 93 -13.52 13.39 -18.73
CA LEU A 93 -13.43 13.27 -17.28
C LEU A 93 -14.60 12.46 -16.67
N THR A 94 -15.80 12.57 -17.25
CA THR A 94 -16.97 11.80 -16.78
C THR A 94 -16.79 10.28 -16.92
N ILE A 95 -16.03 9.83 -17.92
CA ILE A 95 -15.81 8.41 -18.19
C ILE A 95 -14.43 7.91 -17.74
N LEU A 96 -13.56 8.82 -17.29
CA LEU A 96 -12.22 8.45 -16.82
C LEU A 96 -12.31 7.72 -15.47
N THR A 97 -11.88 6.45 -15.44
CA THR A 97 -11.88 5.62 -14.23
C THR A 97 -10.51 5.50 -13.58
N LYS A 98 -9.47 6.10 -14.16
CA LYS A 98 -8.11 6.04 -13.63
C LYS A 98 -7.84 7.21 -12.68
N PRO A 99 -6.95 7.03 -11.69
CA PRO A 99 -6.43 8.15 -10.90
C PRO A 99 -5.95 9.29 -11.80
N LEU A 100 -6.29 10.53 -11.44
CA LEU A 100 -5.97 11.73 -12.18
C LEU A 100 -5.03 12.64 -11.41
N LEU A 101 -3.92 13.04 -12.03
CA LEU A 101 -2.99 14.06 -11.53
C LEU A 101 -2.96 15.24 -12.50
N GLN A 102 -3.22 16.44 -12.01
CA GLN A 102 -2.90 17.66 -12.73
C GLN A 102 -1.45 18.07 -12.41
N PHE A 103 -0.56 17.97 -13.39
CA PHE A 103 0.80 18.51 -13.26
C PHE A 103 0.79 19.98 -13.67
N HIS A 104 0.83 20.85 -12.68
CA HIS A 104 0.77 22.32 -12.88
C HIS A 104 2.21 22.87 -12.97
N THR A 105 2.78 22.79 -14.18
CA THR A 105 4.15 23.20 -14.48
C THR A 105 4.22 24.18 -15.63
N GLN A 106 5.29 24.94 -15.69
CA GLN A 106 5.62 25.85 -16.78
C GLN A 106 6.82 25.29 -17.54
N PHE A 107 6.86 25.39 -18.87
CA PHE A 107 8.00 24.90 -19.64
C PHE A 107 9.26 25.70 -19.34
N ASN A 108 9.16 27.02 -19.27
CA ASN A 108 10.27 27.92 -18.94
C ASN A 108 10.40 28.11 -17.43
N ALA A 109 11.61 27.97 -16.89
CA ALA A 109 11.89 28.25 -15.48
C ALA A 109 11.81 29.75 -15.14
N GLN A 110 12.05 30.62 -16.11
CA GLN A 110 12.09 32.08 -15.91
C GLN A 110 11.26 32.80 -16.96
N ILE A 111 10.69 33.93 -16.59
CA ILE A 111 10.07 34.87 -17.54
C ILE A 111 11.17 35.58 -18.32
N PRO A 112 11.17 35.55 -19.67
CA PRO A 112 12.18 36.23 -20.48
C PRO A 112 11.89 37.74 -20.55
N TRP A 113 12.16 38.46 -19.46
CA TRP A 113 11.73 39.84 -19.25
C TRP A 113 12.00 40.81 -20.40
N ASN A 114 13.13 40.63 -21.11
CA ASN A 114 13.53 41.51 -22.20
C ASN A 114 12.96 41.17 -23.57
N SER A 115 12.37 39.98 -23.72
CA SER A 115 11.94 39.42 -25.01
C SER A 115 10.52 38.83 -24.98
N ILE A 116 9.83 38.92 -23.85
CA ILE A 116 8.47 38.39 -23.72
C ILE A 116 7.53 39.12 -24.65
N ASP A 117 6.73 38.40 -25.42
CA ASP A 117 5.74 38.89 -26.36
C ASP A 117 4.42 38.12 -26.23
N MET A 118 3.46 38.41 -27.08
CA MET A 118 2.14 37.76 -27.06
C MET A 118 2.22 36.28 -27.48
N ASP A 119 3.14 35.93 -28.35
CA ASP A 119 3.31 34.53 -28.79
C ASP A 119 3.88 33.68 -27.65
N PHE A 120 4.84 34.20 -26.89
CA PHE A 120 5.31 33.55 -25.64
C PHE A 120 4.16 33.39 -24.64
N MET A 121 3.34 34.42 -24.43
CA MET A 121 2.20 34.34 -23.50
C MET A 121 1.16 33.34 -23.94
N ASN A 122 0.86 33.26 -25.25
CA ASN A 122 -0.09 32.29 -25.80
C ASN A 122 0.40 30.85 -25.68
N LEU A 123 1.69 30.62 -25.85
CA LEU A 123 2.31 29.28 -25.69
C LEU A 123 2.34 28.85 -24.22
N ASN A 124 2.60 29.77 -23.30
CA ASN A 124 2.90 29.47 -21.88
C ASN A 124 1.76 29.94 -20.96
N GLN A 125 0.59 29.28 -21.06
CA GLN A 125 -0.60 29.63 -20.29
C GLN A 125 -0.97 28.62 -19.19
N THR A 126 -0.03 27.90 -18.62
CA THR A 126 -0.31 26.91 -17.56
C THR A 126 -1.09 27.55 -16.40
N ALA A 127 -0.71 28.74 -15.95
CA ALA A 127 -1.41 29.43 -14.86
C ALA A 127 -2.89 29.71 -15.17
N HIS A 128 -3.21 30.01 -16.41
CA HIS A 128 -4.57 30.26 -16.91
C HIS A 128 -5.31 28.94 -17.15
N GLY A 129 -4.79 28.09 -18.04
CA GLY A 129 -5.42 26.82 -18.43
C GLY A 129 -5.55 25.82 -17.27
N GLY A 130 -4.54 25.75 -16.39
CA GLY A 130 -4.58 24.88 -15.23
C GLY A 130 -5.64 25.27 -14.20
N ARG A 131 -5.90 26.58 -14.01
CA ARG A 131 -6.99 27.04 -13.13
C ARG A 131 -8.37 26.76 -13.72
N GLU A 132 -8.53 26.94 -15.00
CA GLU A 132 -9.78 26.61 -15.71
C GLU A 132 -10.10 25.11 -15.63
N PHE A 133 -9.08 24.26 -15.79
CA PHE A 133 -9.21 22.81 -15.60
C PHE A 133 -9.56 22.45 -14.16
N GLY A 134 -8.90 23.07 -13.17
CA GLY A 134 -9.21 22.87 -11.76
C GLY A 134 -10.64 23.29 -11.40
N PHE A 135 -11.15 24.39 -12.00
CA PHE A 135 -12.54 24.79 -11.83
C PHE A 135 -13.53 23.72 -12.28
N ILE A 136 -13.31 23.11 -13.46
CA ILE A 136 -14.17 22.03 -13.94
C ILE A 136 -14.06 20.80 -13.05
N GLY A 137 -12.87 20.41 -12.61
CA GLY A 137 -12.67 19.32 -11.66
C GLY A 137 -13.49 19.53 -10.39
N ALA A 138 -13.39 20.69 -9.76
CA ALA A 138 -14.15 21.06 -8.57
C ALA A 138 -15.67 21.04 -8.81
N ARG A 139 -16.13 21.60 -9.94
CA ARG A 139 -17.56 21.62 -10.27
C ARG A 139 -18.14 20.24 -10.54
N MET A 140 -17.38 19.35 -11.16
CA MET A 140 -17.77 17.96 -11.40
C MET A 140 -17.62 17.07 -10.16
N ARG A 141 -17.02 17.58 -9.08
CA ARG A 141 -16.58 16.79 -7.93
C ARG A 141 -15.66 15.62 -8.35
N GLN A 142 -14.90 15.86 -9.43
CA GLN A 142 -13.89 14.92 -9.89
C GLN A 142 -12.71 14.96 -8.95
N GLN A 143 -12.42 13.83 -8.33
CA GLN A 143 -11.24 13.72 -7.50
C GLN A 143 -9.99 13.72 -8.38
N HIS A 144 -9.05 14.61 -8.09
CA HIS A 144 -7.77 14.67 -8.76
C HIS A 144 -6.72 15.27 -7.83
N SER A 145 -5.51 14.75 -7.94
CA SER A 145 -4.34 15.28 -7.22
C SER A 145 -3.70 16.41 -8.04
N VAL A 146 -3.03 17.33 -7.37
CA VAL A 146 -2.31 18.44 -8.04
C VAL A 146 -0.85 18.45 -7.55
N VAL A 147 0.07 18.44 -8.51
CA VAL A 147 1.49 18.72 -8.24
C VAL A 147 1.85 20.02 -8.96
N THR A 148 2.31 21.01 -8.19
CA THR A 148 2.80 22.29 -8.73
C THR A 148 4.31 22.36 -8.52
N GLY A 149 5.02 22.78 -9.57
CA GLY A 149 6.48 22.98 -9.58
C GLY A 149 7.03 22.95 -11.00
N HIS A 150 8.26 23.39 -11.18
CA HIS A 150 8.92 23.27 -12.48
C HIS A 150 9.20 21.79 -12.80
N TRP A 151 9.08 21.39 -14.07
CA TRP A 151 9.25 20.00 -14.49
C TRP A 151 10.67 19.43 -14.26
N GLN A 152 11.66 20.27 -13.99
CA GLN A 152 13.02 19.88 -13.60
C GLN A 152 13.24 19.93 -12.07
N ASP A 153 12.23 20.31 -11.31
CA ASP A 153 12.37 20.40 -9.86
C ASP A 153 12.30 19.00 -9.20
N HIS A 154 13.31 18.70 -8.40
CA HIS A 154 13.40 17.42 -7.68
C HIS A 154 12.21 17.17 -6.74
N HIS A 155 11.68 18.21 -6.09
CA HIS A 155 10.50 18.05 -5.24
C HIS A 155 9.26 17.69 -6.04
N ALA A 156 9.07 18.28 -7.23
CA ALA A 156 7.99 17.89 -8.14
C ALA A 156 8.16 16.43 -8.61
N HIS A 157 9.39 16.01 -8.94
CA HIS A 157 9.71 14.62 -9.29
C HIS A 157 9.33 13.63 -8.19
N GLN A 158 9.69 13.93 -6.95
CA GLN A 158 9.35 13.07 -5.79
C GLN A 158 7.83 12.94 -5.62
N ARG A 159 7.09 14.03 -5.71
CA ARG A 159 5.63 14.03 -5.58
C ARG A 159 4.94 13.27 -6.73
N ILE A 160 5.42 13.43 -7.96
CA ILE A 160 4.93 12.67 -9.11
C ILE A 160 5.21 11.17 -8.91
N GLY A 161 6.43 10.82 -8.51
CA GLY A 161 6.81 9.43 -8.23
C GLY A 161 5.97 8.78 -7.13
N ALA A 162 5.73 9.49 -6.03
CA ALA A 162 4.85 9.04 -4.95
C ALA A 162 3.41 8.83 -5.45
N TRP A 163 2.86 9.79 -6.20
CA TRP A 163 1.54 9.67 -6.79
C TRP A 163 1.45 8.47 -7.78
N MET A 164 2.46 8.25 -8.61
CA MET A 164 2.48 7.12 -9.54
C MET A 164 2.46 5.78 -8.81
N ARG A 165 3.17 5.65 -7.66
CA ARG A 165 3.11 4.44 -6.81
C ARG A 165 1.70 4.19 -6.29
N GLN A 166 1.02 5.24 -5.86
CA GLN A 166 -0.38 5.17 -5.40
C GLN A 166 -1.32 4.78 -6.53
N ALA A 167 -1.16 5.38 -7.72
CA ALA A 167 -1.97 5.06 -8.89
C ALA A 167 -1.83 3.58 -9.30
N ILE A 168 -0.59 3.04 -9.27
CA ILE A 168 -0.34 1.62 -9.50
C ILE A 168 -0.99 0.77 -8.42
N SER A 169 -0.90 1.18 -7.16
CA SER A 169 -1.53 0.48 -6.04
C SER A 169 -3.06 0.40 -6.20
N VAL A 170 -3.71 1.50 -6.63
CA VAL A 170 -5.15 1.50 -6.95
C VAL A 170 -5.47 0.48 -8.04
N GLN A 171 -4.64 0.40 -9.08
CA GLN A 171 -4.86 -0.55 -10.18
C GLN A 171 -4.63 -2.00 -9.73
N ASP A 172 -3.56 -2.31 -8.95
CA ASP A 172 -3.32 -3.63 -8.36
C ASP A 172 -4.48 -4.04 -7.43
N THR A 173 -4.99 -3.10 -6.63
CA THR A 173 -6.10 -3.35 -5.70
C THR A 173 -7.37 -3.79 -6.41
N ARG A 174 -7.68 -3.26 -7.60
CA ARG A 174 -8.85 -3.66 -8.40
C ARG A 174 -8.80 -5.11 -8.87
N HIS A 175 -7.60 -5.68 -8.97
CA HIS A 175 -7.37 -7.08 -9.39
C HIS A 175 -7.00 -7.99 -8.22
N LEU A 176 -6.88 -7.44 -7.00
CA LEU A 176 -6.48 -8.18 -5.82
C LEU A 176 -7.53 -9.22 -5.45
N LYS A 177 -7.07 -10.46 -5.25
CA LYS A 177 -7.85 -11.55 -4.68
C LYS A 177 -7.27 -11.93 -3.33
N VAL A 178 -8.12 -11.99 -2.33
CA VAL A 178 -7.78 -12.42 -0.97
C VAL A 178 -8.35 -13.81 -0.72
N ALA A 179 -7.50 -14.77 -0.39
CA ALA A 179 -7.92 -16.10 0.04
C ALA A 179 -8.14 -16.12 1.57
N ARG A 180 -9.35 -16.41 2.03
CA ARG A 180 -9.63 -16.66 3.45
C ARG A 180 -9.73 -18.16 3.68
N PHE A 181 -8.78 -18.75 4.41
CA PHE A 181 -8.80 -20.16 4.78
C PHE A 181 -9.54 -20.35 6.10
N GLY A 182 -10.71 -20.95 6.03
CA GLY A 182 -11.63 -21.05 7.16
C GLY A 182 -12.50 -19.80 7.31
N ASP A 183 -12.86 -19.47 8.53
CA ASP A 183 -13.69 -18.31 8.85
C ASP A 183 -12.90 -17.23 9.62
N ASN A 184 -13.58 -16.19 10.09
CA ASN A 184 -13.05 -15.28 11.09
C ASN A 184 -12.93 -16.02 12.43
N MET A 185 -12.02 -15.59 13.27
CA MET A 185 -11.96 -16.06 14.64
C MET A 185 -13.27 -15.78 15.35
N ARG A 186 -13.83 -16.81 16.00
CA ARG A 186 -15.13 -16.71 16.65
C ARG A 186 -15.13 -15.62 17.73
N GLU A 187 -16.21 -14.83 17.75
CA GLU A 187 -16.45 -13.73 18.70
C GLU A 187 -15.48 -12.53 18.59
N VAL A 188 -14.61 -12.49 17.58
CA VAL A 188 -13.71 -11.34 17.33
C VAL A 188 -14.31 -10.43 16.27
N ALA A 189 -15.02 -9.41 16.72
CA ALA A 189 -15.83 -8.53 15.87
C ALA A 189 -15.01 -7.72 14.86
N VAL A 190 -13.80 -7.27 15.23
CA VAL A 190 -13.01 -6.36 14.40
C VAL A 190 -12.37 -7.04 13.18
N THR A 191 -12.25 -8.36 13.18
CA THR A 191 -11.75 -9.11 12.03
C THR A 191 -12.84 -9.38 10.99
N ASP A 192 -14.10 -9.25 11.36
CA ASP A 192 -15.25 -9.37 10.47
C ASP A 192 -15.47 -8.11 9.62
N GLY A 193 -16.41 -8.14 8.66
CA GLY A 193 -16.75 -7.00 7.82
C GLY A 193 -17.50 -7.39 6.54
N ASP A 194 -17.97 -6.37 5.81
CA ASP A 194 -18.72 -6.54 4.56
C ASP A 194 -17.78 -6.66 3.35
N LYS A 195 -17.56 -7.90 2.90
CA LYS A 195 -16.71 -8.22 1.73
C LYS A 195 -17.28 -7.66 0.42
N VAL A 196 -18.60 -7.51 0.34
CA VAL A 196 -19.26 -6.96 -0.85
C VAL A 196 -19.05 -5.44 -0.89
N ALA A 197 -19.22 -4.75 0.23
CA ALA A 197 -18.93 -3.32 0.33
C ALA A 197 -17.46 -3.03 0.02
N ALA A 198 -16.53 -3.88 0.50
CA ALA A 198 -15.12 -3.74 0.18
C ALA A 198 -14.84 -3.91 -1.32
N GLN A 199 -15.46 -4.88 -1.99
CA GLN A 199 -15.32 -5.07 -3.43
C GLN A 199 -15.89 -3.90 -4.22
N ILE A 200 -17.04 -3.37 -3.83
CA ILE A 200 -17.65 -2.17 -4.45
C ILE A 200 -16.71 -0.96 -4.29
N LYS A 201 -16.13 -0.78 -3.10
CA LYS A 201 -15.31 0.41 -2.80
C LYS A 201 -13.91 0.34 -3.39
N PHE A 202 -13.22 -0.79 -3.26
CA PHE A 202 -11.81 -0.95 -3.61
C PHE A 202 -11.57 -1.80 -4.86
N GLY A 203 -12.53 -2.65 -5.23
CA GLY A 203 -12.44 -3.59 -6.35
C GLY A 203 -11.91 -4.96 -5.98
N PHE A 204 -11.21 -5.15 -4.86
CA PHE A 204 -10.67 -6.45 -4.48
C PHE A 204 -11.76 -7.44 -4.05
N SER A 205 -11.53 -8.72 -4.30
CA SER A 205 -12.45 -9.79 -3.90
C SER A 205 -11.90 -10.62 -2.75
N VAL A 206 -12.78 -11.03 -1.84
CA VAL A 206 -12.48 -11.92 -0.72
C VAL A 206 -13.34 -13.18 -0.82
N ASN A 207 -12.70 -14.34 -0.93
CA ASN A 207 -13.39 -15.62 -1.01
C ASN A 207 -12.90 -16.60 0.06
N THR A 208 -13.84 -17.27 0.70
CA THR A 208 -13.55 -18.33 1.67
C THR A 208 -13.23 -19.63 0.96
N TRP A 209 -12.19 -20.31 1.42
CA TRP A 209 -11.74 -21.62 0.98
C TRP A 209 -11.72 -22.58 2.15
N ALA A 210 -12.12 -23.81 1.91
CA ALA A 210 -12.02 -24.85 2.92
C ALA A 210 -10.54 -25.10 3.24
N VAL A 211 -10.20 -25.23 4.53
CA VAL A 211 -8.84 -25.59 4.93
C VAL A 211 -8.41 -26.94 4.37
N GLY A 212 -9.37 -27.86 4.17
CA GLY A 212 -9.11 -29.14 3.51
C GLY A 212 -8.54 -29.03 2.10
N ASP A 213 -8.96 -28.02 1.32
CA ASP A 213 -8.43 -27.78 -0.04
C ASP A 213 -6.95 -27.38 0.03
N LEU A 214 -6.59 -26.50 0.97
CA LEU A 214 -5.21 -26.14 1.22
C LEU A 214 -4.37 -27.36 1.68
N VAL A 215 -4.91 -28.16 2.60
CA VAL A 215 -4.23 -29.35 3.14
C VAL A 215 -3.93 -30.36 2.03
N GLN A 216 -4.82 -30.54 1.04
CA GLN A 216 -4.56 -31.42 -0.12
C GLN A 216 -3.33 -30.92 -0.90
N VAL A 217 -3.21 -29.64 -1.16
CA VAL A 217 -2.07 -29.04 -1.88
C VAL A 217 -0.78 -29.18 -1.06
N VAL A 218 -0.85 -28.92 0.25
CA VAL A 218 0.29 -29.09 1.17
C VAL A 218 0.79 -30.55 1.19
N ASN A 219 -0.11 -31.51 1.25
CA ASN A 219 0.26 -32.93 1.29
C ASN A 219 0.78 -33.45 -0.08
N ALA A 220 0.51 -32.77 -1.17
CA ALA A 220 1.01 -33.12 -2.50
C ALA A 220 2.43 -32.58 -2.78
N VAL A 221 3.04 -31.81 -1.87
CA VAL A 221 4.42 -31.32 -2.01
C VAL A 221 5.42 -32.46 -1.87
N SER A 222 6.34 -32.59 -2.82
CA SER A 222 7.34 -33.66 -2.85
C SER A 222 8.48 -33.40 -1.84
N GLU A 223 9.12 -34.48 -1.38
CA GLU A 223 10.27 -34.41 -0.48
C GLU A 223 11.47 -33.66 -1.12
N GLY A 224 11.64 -33.77 -2.45
CA GLY A 224 12.69 -33.03 -3.17
C GLY A 224 12.51 -31.53 -3.09
N GLU A 225 11.27 -31.04 -3.28
CA GLU A 225 10.95 -29.61 -3.16
C GLU A 225 11.16 -29.11 -1.72
N ILE A 226 10.75 -29.91 -0.73
CA ILE A 226 10.93 -29.57 0.69
C ILE A 226 12.39 -29.42 1.03
N ASN A 227 13.23 -30.38 0.66
CA ASN A 227 14.67 -30.33 0.93
C ASN A 227 15.33 -29.12 0.27
N ALA A 228 15.01 -28.84 -1.00
CA ALA A 228 15.52 -27.66 -1.70
C ALA A 228 15.14 -26.33 -0.99
N LEU A 229 13.92 -26.21 -0.48
CA LEU A 229 13.51 -25.02 0.27
C LEU A 229 14.21 -24.94 1.63
N VAL A 230 14.45 -26.05 2.30
CA VAL A 230 15.18 -26.06 3.57
C VAL A 230 16.66 -25.72 3.38
N ASP A 231 17.29 -26.12 2.28
CA ASP A 231 18.65 -25.67 1.90
C ASP A 231 18.67 -24.14 1.70
N GLU A 232 17.60 -23.55 1.12
CA GLU A 232 17.45 -22.10 1.05
C GLU A 232 17.35 -21.47 2.43
N TYR A 233 16.58 -22.04 3.35
CA TYR A 233 16.51 -21.55 4.75
C TYR A 233 17.89 -21.52 5.40
N GLU A 234 18.70 -22.57 5.24
CA GLU A 234 20.05 -22.66 5.80
C GLU A 234 20.99 -21.59 5.24
N SER A 235 20.78 -21.18 3.99
CA SER A 235 21.55 -20.10 3.36
C SER A 235 21.12 -18.71 3.84
N CYS A 236 19.82 -18.49 4.03
CA CYS A 236 19.22 -17.19 4.34
C CYS A 236 19.23 -16.85 5.83
N TYR A 237 19.12 -17.84 6.71
CA TYR A 237 18.89 -17.65 8.14
C TYR A 237 19.96 -18.26 9.01
N ARG A 238 20.05 -17.83 10.27
CA ARG A 238 20.79 -18.53 11.31
C ARG A 238 19.86 -19.59 11.91
N LEU A 239 20.26 -20.84 11.95
CA LEU A 239 19.46 -21.91 12.54
C LEU A 239 19.97 -22.26 13.92
N THR A 240 19.04 -22.46 14.88
CA THR A 240 19.38 -23.05 16.19
C THR A 240 19.89 -24.48 16.03
N PRO A 241 20.69 -25.00 16.95
CA PRO A 241 21.15 -26.40 16.90
C PRO A 241 20.01 -27.41 16.73
N ALA A 242 18.87 -27.18 17.40
CA ALA A 242 17.69 -28.03 17.31
C ALA A 242 17.06 -28.07 15.92
N ALA A 243 17.10 -26.94 15.16
CA ALA A 243 16.52 -26.81 13.82
C ALA A 243 17.42 -27.34 12.69
N ARG A 244 18.73 -27.55 12.94
CA ARG A 244 19.70 -28.02 11.95
C ARG A 244 19.48 -29.46 11.52
N ILE A 245 20.22 -29.93 10.51
CA ILE A 245 20.07 -31.26 9.89
C ILE A 245 20.06 -32.43 10.84
N ASN A 246 20.78 -32.40 11.95
CA ASN A 246 20.79 -33.46 12.96
C ASN A 246 20.11 -33.06 14.28
N GLY A 247 19.36 -31.95 14.25
CA GLY A 247 18.65 -31.47 15.44
C GLY A 247 17.34 -32.21 15.67
N ASP A 248 16.92 -32.27 16.90
CA ASP A 248 15.68 -32.94 17.35
C ASP A 248 14.39 -32.27 16.84
N LYS A 249 14.47 -31.01 16.42
CA LYS A 249 13.36 -30.21 15.78
C LYS A 249 13.43 -30.13 14.26
N ARG A 250 14.35 -30.86 13.60
CA ARG A 250 14.49 -30.83 12.14
C ARG A 250 13.20 -31.17 11.43
N GLN A 251 12.44 -32.14 11.91
CA GLN A 251 11.17 -32.55 11.31
C GLN A 251 10.16 -31.38 11.28
N ASN A 252 10.13 -30.56 12.31
CA ASN A 252 9.25 -29.37 12.34
C ASN A 252 9.64 -28.33 11.25
N VAL A 253 10.93 -28.19 10.96
CA VAL A 253 11.41 -27.32 9.86
C VAL A 253 10.97 -27.87 8.49
N LEU A 254 11.08 -29.19 8.27
CA LEU A 254 10.59 -29.84 7.05
C LEU A 254 9.07 -29.70 6.88
N ASP A 255 8.32 -29.87 7.96
CA ASP A 255 6.86 -29.70 7.95
C ASP A 255 6.47 -28.22 7.68
N ALA A 256 7.23 -27.24 8.20
CA ALA A 256 7.04 -25.82 7.88
C ALA A 256 7.31 -25.51 6.39
N ALA A 257 8.37 -26.09 5.83
CA ALA A 257 8.70 -25.94 4.42
C ALA A 257 7.62 -26.54 3.51
N ARG A 258 7.08 -27.71 3.88
CA ARG A 258 5.94 -28.32 3.20
C ARG A 258 4.73 -27.40 3.19
N ILE A 259 4.43 -26.76 4.32
CA ILE A 259 3.31 -25.81 4.44
C ILE A 259 3.57 -24.57 3.56
N GLU A 260 4.78 -23.98 3.59
CA GLU A 260 5.11 -22.82 2.76
C GLU A 260 4.91 -23.12 1.27
N LEU A 261 5.48 -24.23 0.77
CA LEU A 261 5.36 -24.62 -0.64
C LEU A 261 3.91 -24.87 -1.05
N GLY A 262 3.14 -25.53 -0.20
CA GLY A 262 1.72 -25.79 -0.45
C GLY A 262 0.90 -24.52 -0.48
N MET A 263 1.10 -23.62 0.49
CA MET A 263 0.43 -22.32 0.51
C MET A 263 0.81 -21.47 -0.70
N GLU A 264 2.09 -21.35 -1.02
CA GLU A 264 2.55 -20.57 -2.17
C GLU A 264 1.99 -21.11 -3.48
N ARG A 265 1.94 -22.44 -3.64
CA ARG A 265 1.34 -23.09 -4.81
C ARG A 265 -0.15 -22.77 -4.94
N PHE A 266 -0.91 -22.91 -3.85
CA PHE A 266 -2.34 -22.60 -3.82
C PHE A 266 -2.60 -21.13 -4.20
N LEU A 267 -1.87 -20.21 -3.57
CA LEU A 267 -2.03 -18.77 -3.82
C LEU A 267 -1.69 -18.40 -5.27
N ARG A 268 -0.58 -18.91 -5.78
CA ARG A 268 -0.13 -18.63 -7.15
C ARG A 268 -1.09 -19.19 -8.20
N GLU A 269 -1.54 -20.44 -8.06
CA GLU A 269 -2.45 -21.08 -9.01
C GLU A 269 -3.85 -20.44 -9.01
N GLY A 270 -4.30 -19.95 -7.85
CA GLY A 270 -5.57 -19.22 -7.72
C GLY A 270 -5.46 -17.73 -8.07
N GLY A 271 -4.25 -17.21 -8.31
CA GLY A 271 -4.01 -15.78 -8.56
C GLY A 271 -4.30 -14.90 -7.34
N PHE A 272 -4.09 -15.43 -6.13
CA PHE A 272 -4.25 -14.69 -4.89
C PHE A 272 -2.96 -13.94 -4.54
N HIS A 273 -3.07 -12.69 -4.10
CA HIS A 273 -1.94 -11.88 -3.65
C HIS A 273 -2.03 -11.47 -2.18
N ALA A 274 -3.11 -11.87 -1.51
CA ALA A 274 -3.26 -11.77 -0.06
C ALA A 274 -4.04 -12.98 0.46
N PHE A 275 -3.85 -13.29 1.73
CA PHE A 275 -4.54 -14.40 2.39
C PHE A 275 -4.65 -14.16 3.89
N THR A 276 -5.57 -14.88 4.53
CA THR A 276 -5.72 -14.91 5.98
C THR A 276 -6.06 -16.31 6.46
N THR A 277 -5.69 -16.61 7.69
CA THR A 277 -5.99 -17.87 8.37
C THR A 277 -6.51 -17.59 9.77
N THR A 278 -7.23 -18.56 10.36
CA THR A 278 -7.50 -18.56 11.79
C THR A 278 -7.01 -19.88 12.41
N PHE A 279 -6.31 -19.82 13.53
CA PHE A 279 -5.76 -21.00 14.18
C PHE A 279 -6.84 -21.94 14.74
N GLU A 280 -8.09 -21.48 14.86
CA GLU A 280 -9.22 -22.32 15.24
C GLU A 280 -9.61 -23.33 14.15
N ASP A 281 -9.35 -23.06 12.87
CA ASP A 281 -9.83 -23.83 11.74
C ASP A 281 -8.76 -24.60 10.96
N LEU A 282 -7.47 -24.46 11.30
CA LEU A 282 -6.35 -25.05 10.55
C LEU A 282 -6.20 -26.57 10.74
N HIS A 283 -7.32 -27.30 10.81
CA HIS A 283 -7.32 -28.76 10.93
C HIS A 283 -6.65 -29.42 9.72
N GLY A 284 -5.78 -30.40 9.97
CA GLY A 284 -5.04 -31.12 8.93
C GLY A 284 -3.62 -30.55 8.67
N LEU A 285 -3.32 -29.32 9.05
CA LEU A 285 -1.93 -28.85 9.11
C LEU A 285 -1.25 -29.35 10.40
N LYS A 286 -0.02 -29.81 10.30
CA LYS A 286 0.75 -30.36 11.44
C LYS A 286 1.12 -29.31 12.48
N GLN A 287 1.44 -28.09 12.03
CA GLN A 287 1.77 -26.95 12.86
C GLN A 287 1.10 -25.67 12.33
N LEU A 288 1.11 -24.60 13.09
CA LEU A 288 0.69 -23.28 12.61
C LEU A 288 1.68 -22.76 11.55
N PRO A 289 1.23 -22.04 10.52
CA PRO A 289 2.03 -21.72 9.34
C PRO A 289 2.97 -20.52 9.52
N GLY A 290 3.51 -20.29 10.74
CA GLY A 290 4.27 -19.07 11.08
C GLY A 290 5.40 -18.74 10.11
N LEU A 291 6.36 -19.67 9.91
CA LEU A 291 7.47 -19.47 8.99
C LEU A 291 6.99 -19.24 7.53
N ALA A 292 6.00 -20.01 7.09
CA ALA A 292 5.41 -19.86 5.76
C ALA A 292 4.82 -18.46 5.56
N VAL A 293 4.05 -17.98 6.52
CA VAL A 293 3.44 -16.63 6.48
C VAL A 293 4.50 -15.54 6.47
N GLN A 294 5.52 -15.61 7.34
CA GLN A 294 6.61 -14.63 7.37
C GLN A 294 7.30 -14.52 6.01
N ARG A 295 7.60 -15.64 5.36
CA ARG A 295 8.28 -15.69 4.08
C ARG A 295 7.38 -15.27 2.91
N LEU A 296 6.11 -15.66 2.93
CA LEU A 296 5.14 -15.21 1.90
C LEU A 296 4.93 -13.69 1.98
N MET A 297 4.86 -13.10 3.18
CA MET A 297 4.85 -11.65 3.32
C MET A 297 6.12 -11.00 2.75
N GLN A 298 7.30 -11.61 2.95
CA GLN A 298 8.55 -11.12 2.36
C GLN A 298 8.54 -11.18 0.83
N LYS A 299 7.85 -12.17 0.25
CA LYS A 299 7.62 -12.30 -1.20
C LYS A 299 6.59 -11.32 -1.75
N GLY A 300 5.95 -10.50 -0.89
CA GLY A 300 4.99 -9.45 -1.27
C GLY A 300 3.52 -9.81 -1.14
N TYR A 301 3.19 -10.97 -0.58
CA TYR A 301 1.80 -11.31 -0.23
C TYR A 301 1.32 -10.47 0.95
N GLY A 302 0.03 -10.12 0.94
CA GLY A 302 -0.64 -9.57 2.11
C GLY A 302 -1.08 -10.69 3.05
N PHE A 303 -1.00 -10.46 4.35
CA PHE A 303 -1.46 -11.40 5.38
C PHE A 303 -2.00 -10.66 6.61
N ALA A 304 -2.97 -11.24 7.26
CA ALA A 304 -3.34 -10.96 8.65
C ALA A 304 -3.86 -12.25 9.30
N GLY A 305 -3.76 -12.33 10.61
CA GLY A 305 -4.29 -13.44 11.39
C GLY A 305 -5.83 -13.42 11.51
N GLU A 306 -6.39 -14.44 12.13
CA GLU A 306 -7.77 -14.46 12.65
C GLU A 306 -8.89 -14.25 11.62
N GLY A 307 -8.60 -14.50 10.36
CA GLY A 307 -9.58 -14.27 9.29
C GLY A 307 -9.70 -12.80 8.85
N ASP A 308 -8.84 -11.89 9.34
CA ASP A 308 -8.88 -10.47 9.04
C ASP A 308 -8.41 -10.14 7.62
N TRP A 309 -9.31 -10.35 6.70
CA TRP A 309 -9.11 -10.09 5.29
C TRP A 309 -8.87 -8.60 4.97
N LYS A 310 -9.37 -7.65 5.81
CA LYS A 310 -9.18 -6.21 5.61
C LYS A 310 -7.73 -5.82 5.80
N THR A 311 -7.14 -6.25 6.91
CA THR A 311 -5.71 -6.00 7.19
C THR A 311 -4.82 -6.77 6.22
N ALA A 312 -5.20 -8.00 5.79
CA ALA A 312 -4.48 -8.74 4.76
C ALA A 312 -4.46 -7.97 3.41
N ALA A 313 -5.60 -7.41 2.99
CA ALA A 313 -5.70 -6.57 1.80
C ALA A 313 -4.86 -5.30 1.95
N LEU A 314 -4.99 -4.58 3.08
CA LEU A 314 -4.22 -3.37 3.37
C LEU A 314 -2.71 -3.63 3.33
N LEU A 315 -2.24 -4.74 3.92
CA LEU A 315 -0.82 -5.10 3.87
C LEU A 315 -0.34 -5.30 2.43
N ARG A 316 -1.11 -6.01 1.58
CA ARG A 316 -0.76 -6.15 0.15
C ARG A 316 -0.66 -4.79 -0.53
N ILE A 317 -1.63 -3.94 -0.34
CA ILE A 317 -1.68 -2.59 -0.90
C ILE A 317 -0.45 -1.78 -0.49
N MET A 318 -0.13 -1.74 0.81
CA MET A 318 1.02 -1.01 1.33
C MET A 318 2.36 -1.61 0.85
N LYS A 319 2.45 -2.93 0.64
CA LYS A 319 3.63 -3.56 0.02
C LYS A 319 3.80 -3.15 -1.45
N VAL A 320 2.72 -3.00 -2.20
CA VAL A 320 2.78 -2.48 -3.58
C VAL A 320 3.27 -1.03 -3.57
N MET A 321 2.70 -0.18 -2.74
CA MET A 321 3.10 1.22 -2.59
C MET A 321 4.59 1.36 -2.23
N SER A 322 5.10 0.49 -1.36
CA SER A 322 6.47 0.51 -0.85
C SER A 322 7.49 -0.22 -1.72
N THR A 323 7.09 -0.80 -2.86
CA THR A 323 8.00 -1.56 -3.74
C THR A 323 9.22 -0.72 -4.14
N GLY A 324 10.42 -1.22 -3.81
CA GLY A 324 11.69 -0.55 -4.12
C GLY A 324 12.03 0.66 -3.24
N LEU A 325 11.22 0.97 -2.23
CA LEU A 325 11.58 1.94 -1.18
C LEU A 325 12.40 1.25 -0.08
N PRO A 326 13.26 1.98 0.62
CA PRO A 326 13.95 1.47 1.80
C PRO A 326 12.96 1.21 2.93
N GLY A 327 13.36 0.42 3.93
CA GLY A 327 12.51 0.00 5.03
C GLY A 327 11.74 -1.29 4.71
N GLY A 328 10.67 -1.54 5.42
CA GLY A 328 9.85 -2.73 5.25
C GLY A 328 8.41 -2.50 5.69
N THR A 329 7.53 -3.44 5.35
CA THR A 329 6.11 -3.38 5.68
C THR A 329 5.66 -4.75 6.17
N SER A 330 4.98 -4.80 7.31
CA SER A 330 4.61 -6.03 8.02
C SER A 330 3.20 -5.95 8.60
N PHE A 331 2.56 -7.10 8.70
CA PHE A 331 1.49 -7.31 9.66
C PHE A 331 2.04 -7.14 11.08
N MET A 332 1.28 -6.50 11.98
CA MET A 332 1.68 -6.20 13.34
C MET A 332 0.45 -6.14 14.25
N GLU A 333 0.69 -6.35 15.52
CA GLU A 333 -0.28 -6.15 16.60
C GLU A 333 0.38 -5.36 17.73
N ASP A 334 -0.32 -4.39 18.31
CA ASP A 334 0.04 -3.74 19.56
C ASP A 334 -0.14 -4.76 20.69
N TYR A 335 0.93 -5.46 21.06
CA TYR A 335 0.81 -6.63 21.94
C TYR A 335 0.69 -6.25 23.41
N THR A 336 1.54 -5.31 23.87
CA THR A 336 1.49 -4.81 25.23
C THR A 336 2.14 -3.44 25.39
N TYR A 337 1.75 -2.72 26.43
CA TYR A 337 2.24 -1.40 26.74
C TYR A 337 3.18 -1.40 27.95
N ASN A 338 4.19 -0.54 27.89
CA ASN A 338 4.99 -0.16 29.03
C ASN A 338 4.61 1.27 29.43
N PHE A 339 4.05 1.44 30.62
CA PHE A 339 3.63 2.73 31.17
C PHE A 339 4.60 3.31 32.21
N GLU A 340 5.89 2.94 32.13
CA GLU A 340 6.90 3.52 32.99
C GLU A 340 7.07 5.00 32.65
N THR A 341 6.93 5.86 33.66
CA THR A 341 6.99 7.33 33.49
C THR A 341 8.26 7.78 32.76
N GLY A 342 8.09 8.45 31.64
CA GLY A 342 9.17 8.91 30.76
C GLY A 342 9.74 7.84 29.82
N ASN A 343 9.19 6.63 29.85
CA ASN A 343 9.55 5.54 28.97
C ASN A 343 8.32 4.78 28.47
N ASP A 344 7.31 5.54 28.07
CA ASP A 344 6.06 5.00 27.51
C ASP A 344 6.33 4.43 26.12
N ILE A 345 6.18 3.10 25.97
CA ILE A 345 6.46 2.39 24.73
C ILE A 345 5.46 1.25 24.49
N VAL A 346 5.30 0.90 23.24
CA VAL A 346 4.53 -0.27 22.79
C VAL A 346 5.49 -1.36 22.38
N LEU A 347 5.28 -2.58 22.88
CA LEU A 347 5.86 -3.79 22.31
C LEU A 347 4.87 -4.37 21.31
N GLY A 348 5.24 -4.32 20.03
CA GLY A 348 4.50 -4.92 18.93
C GLY A 348 5.08 -6.26 18.52
N SER A 349 4.19 -7.15 18.17
CA SER A 349 4.49 -8.49 17.67
C SER A 349 3.25 -9.08 17.02
N HIS A 350 3.31 -10.32 16.64
CA HIS A 350 2.22 -11.30 16.57
C HIS A 350 2.84 -12.64 16.96
N MET A 351 2.03 -13.63 17.27
CA MET A 351 2.55 -14.91 17.81
C MET A 351 3.64 -15.54 16.94
N LEU A 352 3.52 -15.43 15.60
CA LEU A 352 4.44 -16.02 14.62
C LEU A 352 4.70 -15.11 13.41
N GLU A 353 3.77 -14.21 13.08
CA GLU A 353 3.57 -13.72 11.73
C GLU A 353 4.01 -12.25 11.54
N VAL A 354 5.24 -11.93 11.91
CA VAL A 354 5.87 -10.64 11.60
C VAL A 354 6.82 -10.81 10.40
N CYS A 355 6.70 -9.92 9.41
CA CYS A 355 7.45 -10.02 8.16
C CYS A 355 8.93 -9.67 8.32
N PRO A 356 9.88 -10.51 7.88
CA PRO A 356 11.30 -10.22 8.02
C PRO A 356 11.80 -9.04 7.17
N SER A 357 10.97 -8.41 6.34
CA SER A 357 11.35 -7.19 5.65
C SER A 357 11.66 -6.01 6.57
N ILE A 358 11.15 -6.03 7.81
CA ILE A 358 11.43 -4.99 8.84
C ILE A 358 12.58 -5.36 9.76
N ALA A 359 13.20 -6.54 9.58
CA ALA A 359 14.31 -6.99 10.42
C ALA A 359 15.51 -6.06 10.35
N THR A 360 16.32 -6.01 11.41
CA THR A 360 17.65 -5.40 11.40
C THR A 360 18.52 -6.05 10.29
N ASP A 361 19.74 -5.53 10.10
CA ASP A 361 20.66 -6.07 9.09
C ASP A 361 21.24 -7.45 9.49
N GLU A 362 21.00 -7.91 10.71
CA GLU A 362 21.35 -9.26 11.13
C GLU A 362 20.41 -10.29 10.50
N LYS A 363 20.98 -11.44 10.09
CA LYS A 363 20.17 -12.55 9.61
C LYS A 363 19.21 -13.02 10.71
N PRO A 364 17.88 -13.10 10.44
CA PRO A 364 16.93 -13.66 11.39
C PRO A 364 17.32 -15.05 11.88
N LEU A 365 16.95 -15.37 13.12
CA LEU A 365 17.15 -16.69 13.71
C LEU A 365 15.93 -17.57 13.39
N LEU A 366 16.14 -18.69 12.68
CA LEU A 366 15.13 -19.72 12.51
C LEU A 366 15.17 -20.67 13.71
N ASP A 367 14.06 -20.77 14.40
CA ASP A 367 13.91 -21.64 15.57
C ASP A 367 12.55 -22.34 15.59
N VAL A 368 12.46 -23.40 16.42
CA VAL A 368 11.23 -24.15 16.67
C VAL A 368 10.97 -24.13 18.16
N GLN A 369 9.93 -23.42 18.55
CA GLN A 369 9.59 -23.20 19.94
C GLN A 369 8.16 -23.63 20.25
N PHE A 370 7.94 -24.09 21.48
CA PHE A 370 6.61 -24.43 21.95
C PHE A 370 5.62 -23.28 21.80
N LEU A 371 4.42 -23.62 21.37
CA LEU A 371 3.29 -22.70 21.33
C LEU A 371 2.03 -23.43 21.79
N GLY A 372 1.51 -23.06 22.97
CA GLY A 372 0.38 -23.74 23.62
C GLY A 372 -1.00 -23.49 22.98
N ILE A 373 -1.05 -22.81 21.80
CA ILE A 373 -2.29 -22.45 21.09
C ILE A 373 -2.50 -23.36 19.90
N GLY A 374 -3.76 -23.74 19.64
CA GLY A 374 -4.17 -24.51 18.47
C GLY A 374 -3.91 -26.03 18.57
N GLY A 375 -3.32 -26.54 19.65
CA GLY A 375 -3.14 -27.97 19.91
C GLY A 375 -2.31 -28.71 18.84
N LYS A 376 -1.33 -28.05 18.22
CA LYS A 376 -0.50 -28.54 17.11
C LYS A 376 0.95 -28.75 17.56
N ALA A 377 1.76 -29.33 16.66
CA ALA A 377 3.21 -29.45 16.86
C ALA A 377 3.86 -28.05 16.93
N ASP A 378 5.00 -27.97 17.60
CA ASP A 378 5.76 -26.72 17.77
C ASP A 378 6.09 -26.09 16.42
N PRO A 379 5.68 -24.84 16.16
CA PRO A 379 5.88 -24.21 14.86
C PRO A 379 7.29 -23.65 14.71
N ALA A 380 7.83 -23.78 13.49
CA ALA A 380 9.01 -23.06 13.08
C ALA A 380 8.69 -21.59 12.81
N ARG A 381 9.62 -20.70 13.17
CA ARG A 381 9.48 -19.24 13.03
C ARG A 381 10.81 -18.53 12.87
N LEU A 382 10.78 -17.33 12.30
CA LEU A 382 11.89 -16.40 12.31
C LEU A 382 11.77 -15.45 13.51
N ILE A 383 12.87 -15.30 14.22
CA ILE A 383 13.01 -14.41 15.38
C ILE A 383 13.99 -13.32 15.02
N PHE A 384 13.61 -12.07 15.18
CA PHE A 384 14.42 -10.90 14.92
C PHE A 384 13.83 -9.66 15.60
N ALA A 385 14.66 -8.63 15.78
CA ALA A 385 14.23 -7.29 16.16
C ALA A 385 14.07 -6.41 14.94
N THR A 386 13.21 -5.41 15.05
CA THR A 386 12.94 -4.43 13.99
C THR A 386 14.00 -3.33 13.96
N LYS A 387 14.28 -2.77 12.77
CA LYS A 387 15.10 -1.55 12.62
C LYS A 387 14.45 -0.38 13.36
N THR A 388 15.29 0.53 13.84
CA THR A 388 14.84 1.80 14.43
C THR A 388 14.51 2.83 13.34
N GLY A 389 13.68 3.81 13.68
CA GLY A 389 13.36 4.93 12.81
C GLY A 389 11.87 5.23 12.71
N PRO A 390 11.48 6.28 11.97
CA PRO A 390 10.09 6.65 11.79
C PRO A 390 9.32 5.54 11.07
N ALA A 391 8.06 5.37 11.46
CA ALA A 391 7.16 4.38 10.88
C ALA A 391 5.70 4.85 10.99
N VAL A 392 4.79 4.14 10.36
CA VAL A 392 3.35 4.29 10.53
C VAL A 392 2.72 2.94 10.86
N ASN A 393 1.74 2.96 11.77
CA ASN A 393 0.77 1.89 11.94
C ASN A 393 -0.54 2.30 11.27
N ALA A 394 -1.10 1.43 10.43
CA ALA A 394 -2.34 1.68 9.72
C ALA A 394 -3.33 0.54 9.93
N SER A 395 -4.62 0.87 10.06
CA SER A 395 -5.72 -0.10 10.16
C SER A 395 -6.86 0.32 9.25
N LEU A 396 -7.40 -0.64 8.47
CA LEU A 396 -8.58 -0.43 7.64
C LEU A 396 -9.81 -0.99 8.35
N ILE A 397 -10.70 -0.10 8.75
CA ILE A 397 -11.86 -0.38 9.59
C ILE A 397 -13.14 -0.31 8.74
N ASP A 398 -13.97 -1.31 8.86
CA ASP A 398 -15.33 -1.30 8.33
C ASP A 398 -16.30 -0.81 9.43
N LEU A 399 -16.94 0.33 9.21
CA LEU A 399 -17.94 0.92 10.11
C LEU A 399 -19.38 0.58 9.69
N GLY A 400 -19.56 -0.34 8.73
CA GLY A 400 -20.84 -0.77 8.20
C GLY A 400 -21.42 0.16 7.13
N ASP A 401 -21.20 1.44 7.22
CA ASP A 401 -21.64 2.42 6.22
C ASP A 401 -20.50 3.05 5.43
N ARG A 402 -19.28 2.88 5.89
CA ARG A 402 -18.04 3.41 5.26
C ARG A 402 -16.80 2.68 5.75
N PHE A 403 -15.73 2.81 5.00
CA PHE A 403 -14.40 2.40 5.44
C PHE A 403 -13.62 3.59 5.99
N ARG A 404 -12.93 3.35 7.12
CA ARG A 404 -12.00 4.30 7.73
C ARG A 404 -10.60 3.74 7.69
N LEU A 405 -9.67 4.54 7.18
CA LEU A 405 -8.24 4.32 7.38
C LEU A 405 -7.81 5.06 8.64
N LEU A 406 -7.38 4.34 9.64
CA LEU A 406 -6.79 4.90 10.85
C LEU A 406 -5.28 4.77 10.77
N VAL A 407 -4.55 5.87 11.00
CA VAL A 407 -3.09 5.92 10.89
C VAL A 407 -2.51 6.57 12.14
N ASN A 408 -1.54 5.90 12.77
CA ASN A 408 -0.71 6.51 13.81
C ASN A 408 0.75 6.61 13.33
N CYS A 409 1.30 7.81 13.42
CA CYS A 409 2.74 8.02 13.25
C CYS A 409 3.47 7.55 14.51
N ILE A 410 4.55 6.82 14.33
CA ILE A 410 5.30 6.19 15.42
C ILE A 410 6.81 6.27 15.16
N ASP A 411 7.60 6.12 16.20
CA ASP A 411 9.06 6.03 16.11
C ASP A 411 9.53 4.69 16.66
N ALA A 412 9.94 3.76 15.78
CA ALA A 412 10.53 2.49 16.19
C ALA A 412 11.85 2.74 16.91
N VAL A 413 12.01 2.12 18.08
CA VAL A 413 13.16 2.30 18.96
C VAL A 413 13.89 0.98 19.20
N GLU A 414 15.13 1.08 19.67
CA GLU A 414 15.95 -0.08 19.98
C GLU A 414 15.39 -0.89 21.16
N MET A 415 15.46 -2.21 21.06
CA MET A 415 15.11 -3.11 22.15
C MET A 415 16.16 -2.99 23.26
N PRO A 416 15.81 -2.51 24.46
CA PRO A 416 16.79 -2.27 25.52
C PRO A 416 17.33 -3.57 26.13
N HIS A 417 16.57 -4.66 26.03
CA HIS A 417 16.93 -5.96 26.62
C HIS A 417 16.47 -7.11 25.71
N ALA A 418 17.24 -8.19 25.69
CA ALA A 418 16.78 -9.43 25.05
C ALA A 418 15.51 -9.97 25.72
N LEU A 419 14.65 -10.61 24.94
CA LEU A 419 13.41 -11.24 25.40
C LEU A 419 13.52 -12.78 25.36
N PRO A 420 14.33 -13.40 26.24
CA PRO A 420 14.71 -14.83 26.12
C PRO A 420 13.53 -15.81 26.32
N ARG A 421 12.42 -15.31 26.88
CA ARG A 421 11.19 -16.09 27.10
C ARG A 421 10.07 -15.74 26.12
N LEU A 422 10.31 -14.79 25.22
CA LEU A 422 9.38 -14.42 24.16
C LEU A 422 10.08 -14.60 22.80
N PRO A 423 10.25 -15.83 22.32
CA PRO A 423 11.00 -16.13 21.10
C PRO A 423 10.16 -15.87 19.84
N VAL A 424 9.84 -14.60 19.60
CA VAL A 424 9.09 -14.12 18.43
C VAL A 424 9.78 -12.91 17.82
N ALA A 425 9.49 -12.63 16.56
CA ALA A 425 9.87 -11.36 15.95
C ALA A 425 9.05 -10.23 16.58
N ASN A 426 9.71 -9.10 16.84
CA ASN A 426 9.10 -8.00 17.57
C ASN A 426 9.59 -6.64 17.10
N ALA A 427 8.78 -5.60 17.36
CA ALA A 427 9.10 -4.20 17.20
C ALA A 427 8.80 -3.47 18.51
N LEU A 428 9.59 -2.45 18.79
CA LEU A 428 9.36 -1.58 19.94
C LEU A 428 9.22 -0.15 19.39
N TRP A 429 8.21 0.60 19.83
CA TRP A 429 8.02 1.97 19.35
C TRP A 429 7.44 2.92 20.38
N LYS A 430 7.70 4.21 20.17
CA LYS A 430 7.01 5.31 20.80
C LYS A 430 5.89 5.79 19.88
N ALA A 431 4.69 5.87 20.43
CA ALA A 431 3.54 6.42 19.70
C ALA A 431 3.57 7.95 19.73
N GLN A 432 3.14 8.59 18.67
CA GLN A 432 2.96 10.03 18.60
C GLN A 432 1.49 10.39 18.90
N PRO A 433 1.22 11.47 19.64
CA PRO A 433 2.17 12.38 20.30
C PRO A 433 2.78 11.77 21.57
N ASP A 434 2.09 10.86 22.22
CA ASP A 434 2.46 10.05 23.38
C ASP A 434 1.55 8.82 23.45
N LEU A 435 1.93 7.80 24.22
CA LEU A 435 1.19 6.54 24.29
C LEU A 435 -0.24 6.70 24.85
N PRO A 436 -0.50 7.47 25.94
CA PRO A 436 -1.86 7.69 26.41
C PRO A 436 -2.77 8.33 25.37
N THR A 437 -2.34 9.44 24.76
CA THR A 437 -3.13 10.16 23.75
C THR A 437 -3.37 9.30 22.51
N ALA A 438 -2.34 8.62 22.03
CA ALA A 438 -2.44 7.77 20.84
C ALA A 438 -3.38 6.58 21.06
N SER A 439 -3.27 5.89 22.19
CA SER A 439 -4.14 4.75 22.50
C SER A 439 -5.60 5.17 22.73
N GLU A 440 -5.85 6.29 23.40
CA GLU A 440 -7.21 6.81 23.52
C GLU A 440 -7.80 7.19 22.15
N ALA A 441 -7.05 7.89 21.31
CA ALA A 441 -7.49 8.27 19.96
C ALA A 441 -7.77 7.04 19.10
N TRP A 442 -6.89 6.02 19.16
CA TRP A 442 -7.03 4.75 18.43
C TRP A 442 -8.34 4.04 18.82
N ILE A 443 -8.59 3.89 20.11
CA ILE A 443 -9.81 3.25 20.64
C ILE A 443 -11.06 4.04 20.23
N LEU A 444 -11.04 5.37 20.38
CA LEU A 444 -12.16 6.25 20.02
C LEU A 444 -12.48 6.21 18.52
N ALA A 445 -11.48 6.01 17.68
CA ALA A 445 -11.67 5.85 16.24
C ALA A 445 -12.16 4.46 15.82
N GLY A 446 -12.28 3.51 16.74
CA GLY A 446 -12.64 2.12 16.48
C GLY A 446 -11.49 1.31 15.91
N GLY A 447 -10.24 1.66 16.25
CA GLY A 447 -9.04 1.00 15.73
C GLY A 447 -8.96 -0.47 16.09
N ALA A 448 -8.54 -1.29 15.13
CA ALA A 448 -8.31 -2.72 15.35
C ALA A 448 -7.03 -2.96 16.15
N HIS A 449 -6.92 -4.15 16.76
CA HIS A 449 -5.66 -4.63 17.34
C HIS A 449 -4.68 -5.06 16.23
N HIS A 450 -5.17 -5.44 15.06
CA HIS A 450 -4.37 -5.71 13.87
C HIS A 450 -4.03 -4.42 13.13
N THR A 451 -2.75 -4.28 12.78
CA THR A 451 -2.22 -3.14 12.05
C THR A 451 -1.29 -3.58 10.91
N VAL A 452 -1.06 -2.67 9.98
CA VAL A 452 0.06 -2.74 9.05
C VAL A 452 1.10 -1.72 9.47
N PHE A 453 2.22 -2.22 9.97
CA PHE A 453 3.40 -1.44 10.32
C PHE A 453 4.26 -1.21 9.07
N SER A 454 4.68 0.03 8.82
CA SER A 454 5.56 0.34 7.70
C SER A 454 6.61 1.38 8.03
N GLN A 455 7.88 1.08 7.72
CA GLN A 455 9.01 2.01 7.73
C GLN A 455 9.33 2.55 6.32
N SER A 456 8.61 2.07 5.31
CA SER A 456 8.78 2.48 3.90
C SER A 456 7.85 3.59 3.49
N LEU A 457 6.70 3.71 4.15
CA LEU A 457 5.65 4.66 3.85
C LEU A 457 5.53 5.68 4.98
N ASN A 458 5.05 6.87 4.64
CA ASN A 458 4.82 7.95 5.57
C ASN A 458 3.34 8.38 5.57
N LEU A 459 3.01 9.36 6.39
CA LEU A 459 1.64 9.88 6.53
C LEU A 459 1.08 10.44 5.21
N ASP A 460 1.90 11.12 4.40
CA ASP A 460 1.44 11.69 3.13
C ASP A 460 1.08 10.60 2.13
N ASP A 461 1.79 9.47 2.12
CA ASP A 461 1.43 8.29 1.34
C ASP A 461 0.06 7.74 1.76
N MET A 462 -0.22 7.68 3.06
CA MET A 462 -1.49 7.18 3.59
C MET A 462 -2.65 8.14 3.33
N ARG A 463 -2.41 9.46 3.40
CA ARG A 463 -3.39 10.48 3.02
C ARG A 463 -3.76 10.38 1.54
N LEU A 464 -2.75 10.25 0.69
CA LEU A 464 -2.96 10.11 -0.75
C LEU A 464 -3.71 8.81 -1.10
N PHE A 465 -3.40 7.70 -0.42
CA PHE A 465 -4.17 6.46 -0.55
C PHE A 465 -5.65 6.66 -0.21
N ALA A 466 -5.94 7.27 0.95
CA ALA A 466 -7.32 7.53 1.36
C ALA A 466 -8.05 8.47 0.39
N GLU A 467 -7.35 9.49 -0.12
CA GLU A 467 -7.85 10.40 -1.15
C GLU A 467 -8.21 9.66 -2.43
N LEU A 468 -7.29 8.86 -3.00
CA LEU A 468 -7.53 8.16 -4.27
C LEU A 468 -8.62 7.08 -4.18
N HIS A 469 -8.84 6.51 -3.00
CA HIS A 469 -9.94 5.59 -2.74
C HIS A 469 -11.21 6.27 -2.24
N ASP A 470 -11.17 7.58 -1.99
CA ASP A 470 -12.30 8.35 -1.46
C ASP A 470 -12.89 7.70 -0.19
N ILE A 471 -12.03 7.38 0.77
CA ILE A 471 -12.38 6.83 2.08
C ILE A 471 -12.04 7.79 3.21
N GLU A 472 -12.67 7.61 4.34
CA GLU A 472 -12.36 8.37 5.56
C GLU A 472 -10.92 8.07 6.01
N ILE A 473 -10.18 9.11 6.42
CA ILE A 473 -8.92 8.96 7.14
C ILE A 473 -8.99 9.64 8.50
N ALA A 474 -8.54 8.93 9.54
CA ALA A 474 -8.29 9.49 10.87
C ALA A 474 -6.79 9.36 11.16
N VAL A 475 -6.16 10.47 11.54
CA VAL A 475 -4.71 10.57 11.72
C VAL A 475 -4.40 10.85 13.18
N ILE A 476 -3.42 10.12 13.70
CA ILE A 476 -2.83 10.30 15.03
C ILE A 476 -1.34 10.59 14.82
N ASP A 477 -0.91 11.79 15.19
CA ASP A 477 0.44 12.30 15.01
C ASP A 477 0.81 13.28 16.13
N ASN A 478 1.95 13.98 16.00
CA ASN A 478 2.42 14.94 17.00
C ASN A 478 1.46 16.12 17.25
N GLU A 479 0.56 16.41 16.31
CA GLU A 479 -0.42 17.50 16.42
C GLU A 479 -1.77 17.03 16.95
N THR A 480 -1.90 15.77 17.35
CA THR A 480 -3.18 15.20 17.78
C THR A 480 -3.57 15.67 19.17
N HIS A 481 -4.75 16.29 19.27
CA HIS A 481 -5.40 16.67 20.50
C HIS A 481 -6.77 16.01 20.59
N LEU A 482 -7.03 15.27 21.67
CA LEU A 482 -8.26 14.45 21.83
C LEU A 482 -9.58 15.19 21.62
N PRO A 483 -9.79 16.44 22.11
CA PRO A 483 -11.02 17.16 21.84
C PRO A 483 -11.25 17.41 20.34
N GLN A 484 -10.23 17.91 19.63
CA GLN A 484 -10.30 18.18 18.20
C GLN A 484 -10.43 16.89 17.40
N PHE A 485 -9.75 15.82 17.81
CA PHE A 485 -9.86 14.50 17.20
C PHE A 485 -11.29 13.94 17.28
N LYS A 486 -11.92 14.04 18.46
CA LYS A 486 -13.33 13.65 18.66
C LYS A 486 -14.29 14.46 17.78
N ASP A 487 -14.05 15.75 17.64
CA ASP A 487 -14.87 16.59 16.77
C ASP A 487 -14.67 16.25 15.31
N ALA A 488 -13.43 15.96 14.88
CA ALA A 488 -13.15 15.49 13.52
C ALA A 488 -13.88 14.17 13.20
N LEU A 489 -13.89 13.21 14.12
CA LEU A 489 -14.63 11.95 13.94
C LEU A 489 -16.14 12.19 13.76
N ARG A 490 -16.74 13.13 14.54
CA ARG A 490 -18.16 13.49 14.40
C ARG A 490 -18.46 14.17 13.07
N TRP A 491 -17.57 15.08 12.60
CA TRP A 491 -17.71 15.71 11.28
C TRP A 491 -17.57 14.70 10.15
N ASN A 492 -16.65 13.76 10.25
CA ASN A 492 -16.49 12.68 9.29
C ASN A 492 -17.74 11.80 9.21
N GLU A 493 -18.36 11.48 10.35
CA GLU A 493 -19.61 10.71 10.38
C GLU A 493 -20.71 11.41 9.59
N ILE A 494 -20.87 12.73 9.78
CA ILE A 494 -21.84 13.53 9.01
C ILE A 494 -21.47 13.55 7.52
N TYR A 495 -20.21 13.87 7.18
CA TYR A 495 -19.76 14.02 5.81
C TYR A 495 -19.94 12.72 5.01
N TYR A 496 -19.45 11.60 5.53
CA TYR A 496 -19.52 10.32 4.83
C TYR A 496 -20.94 9.71 4.89
N GLY A 497 -21.71 9.99 5.94
CA GLY A 497 -23.12 9.60 6.04
C GLY A 497 -24.02 10.24 4.98
N PHE A 498 -23.73 11.49 4.56
CA PHE A 498 -24.45 12.18 3.47
C PHE A 498 -23.96 11.81 2.07
N LYS A 499 -22.86 11.11 1.94
CA LYS A 499 -22.22 10.78 0.65
C LYS A 499 -22.79 9.51 -0.01
N ARG A 500 -23.86 8.98 0.54
CA ARG A 500 -24.57 7.80 0.04
C ARG A 500 -25.30 8.03 -1.26
#